data_8e96068560bcfd0a906299d024ae5a23
#
_entry.id   8e96068560bcfd0a906299d024ae5a23
#
_cell.length_a   1.000
_cell.length_b   1.000
_cell.length_c   1.000
_cell.angle_alpha   90.00
_cell.angle_beta   90.00
_cell.angle_gamma   90.00
#
_symmetry.space_group_name_H-M   'P 1'
#
loop_
_entity.id
_entity.type
_entity.pdbx_description
1 polymer ?
#
loop_
_entity_poly.entity_id
_entity_poly.type
_entity_poly.pdbx_seq_one_letter_code
_entity_poly.pdbx_strand_id
1 'polypeptide(L)'
;MAIDETQKKLNEYFSEKLEAFGATPKGVDYNGPEAQERRFEQLAKVIDASQPFTVIDYGSGYGALFDFLQKKGWSFEYYGIDLIEKMVIAGREAHIEFPNAHFTTDETEVPVADYLLAGAIFNIKLEASYEDWQAFVAATLKRMNALCSKGFAFNMLTKYSDADRMAQRPDLFYGDPLFFFDLCKRNFSRNVALLHDYGLYDFTILVRKDL
;
A
#
# COMPACT_ATOMS: atom_id res chain seq x y z
N MET A 1 6.26 -21.32 8.21
CA MET A 1 7.03 -20.83 7.05
C MET A 1 7.64 -19.51 7.44
N ALA A 2 8.94 -19.32 7.22
CA ALA A 2 9.57 -18.05 7.55
C ALA A 2 9.02 -16.93 6.65
N ILE A 3 8.84 -15.72 7.18
CA ILE A 3 8.36 -14.55 6.43
C ILE A 3 9.20 -14.29 5.17
N ASP A 4 10.53 -14.49 5.25
CA ASP A 4 11.44 -14.34 4.12
C ASP A 4 11.10 -15.29 2.94
N GLU A 5 10.66 -16.53 3.23
CA GLU A 5 10.22 -17.45 2.19
C GLU A 5 8.90 -17.00 1.55
N THR A 6 7.99 -16.45 2.34
CA THR A 6 6.75 -15.87 1.83
C THR A 6 7.02 -14.65 0.94
N GLN A 7 7.96 -13.77 1.33
CA GLN A 7 8.35 -12.62 0.51
C GLN A 7 8.97 -13.04 -0.83
N LYS A 8 9.79 -14.11 -0.84
CA LYS A 8 10.34 -14.66 -2.09
C LYS A 8 9.22 -15.16 -3.01
N LYS A 9 8.26 -15.90 -2.48
CA LYS A 9 7.10 -16.39 -3.26
C LYS A 9 6.22 -15.24 -3.76
N LEU A 10 6.07 -14.15 -2.99
CA LEU A 10 5.36 -12.94 -3.43
C LEU A 10 6.09 -12.25 -4.58
N ASN A 11 7.43 -12.19 -4.52
CA ASN A 11 8.23 -11.65 -5.62
C ASN A 11 8.02 -12.45 -6.92
N GLU A 12 8.04 -13.79 -6.84
CA GLU A 12 7.75 -14.66 -7.97
C GLU A 12 6.32 -14.43 -8.49
N TYR A 13 5.32 -14.44 -7.61
CA TYR A 13 3.91 -14.23 -7.95
C TYR A 13 3.66 -12.92 -8.72
N PHE A 14 4.14 -11.80 -8.18
CA PHE A 14 3.92 -10.49 -8.84
C PHE A 14 4.80 -10.30 -10.07
N SER A 15 5.98 -10.93 -10.15
CA SER A 15 6.80 -10.94 -11.37
C SER A 15 6.06 -11.63 -12.51
N GLU A 16 5.43 -12.80 -12.26
CA GLU A 16 4.60 -13.51 -13.23
C GLU A 16 3.37 -12.69 -13.64
N LYS A 17 2.72 -12.01 -12.68
CA LYS A 17 1.59 -11.12 -12.97
C LYS A 17 1.99 -9.96 -13.89
N LEU A 18 3.13 -9.32 -13.62
CA LEU A 18 3.64 -8.24 -14.47
C LEU A 18 3.98 -8.74 -15.88
N GLU A 19 4.59 -9.92 -16.00
CA GLU A 19 4.87 -10.55 -17.32
C GLU A 19 3.59 -10.87 -18.10
N ALA A 20 2.56 -11.37 -17.41
CA ALA A 20 1.30 -11.78 -18.05
C ALA A 20 0.40 -10.59 -18.44
N PHE A 21 0.37 -9.53 -17.64
CA PHE A 21 -0.61 -8.45 -17.77
C PHE A 21 0.01 -7.06 -17.97
N GLY A 22 1.35 -6.95 -17.93
CA GLY A 22 2.07 -5.67 -18.06
C GLY A 22 1.83 -4.73 -16.88
N ALA A 23 2.28 -3.48 -17.03
CA ALA A 23 2.06 -2.38 -16.09
C ALA A 23 0.59 -1.92 -16.11
N THR A 24 -0.30 -2.72 -15.56
CA THR A 24 -1.75 -2.51 -15.52
C THR A 24 -2.30 -2.88 -14.13
N PRO A 25 -3.54 -2.47 -13.79
CA PRO A 25 -4.17 -2.90 -12.54
C PRO A 25 -4.16 -4.43 -12.34
N LYS A 26 -4.33 -5.23 -13.40
CA LYS A 26 -4.25 -6.69 -13.31
C LYS A 26 -2.84 -7.19 -13.02
N GLY A 27 -1.81 -6.51 -13.50
CA GLY A 27 -0.41 -6.83 -13.23
C GLY A 27 -0.01 -6.66 -11.76
N VAL A 28 -0.77 -5.88 -11.00
CA VAL A 28 -0.64 -5.71 -9.55
C VAL A 28 -1.85 -6.25 -8.77
N ASP A 29 -2.55 -7.22 -9.37
CA ASP A 29 -3.65 -8.02 -8.80
C ASP A 29 -4.89 -7.23 -8.36
N TYR A 30 -5.16 -6.08 -8.96
CA TYR A 30 -6.43 -5.37 -8.80
C TYR A 30 -7.49 -5.90 -9.77
N ASN A 31 -8.75 -5.88 -9.35
CA ASN A 31 -9.89 -6.30 -10.17
C ASN A 31 -10.21 -5.35 -11.34
N GLY A 32 -9.56 -4.19 -11.40
CA GLY A 32 -9.71 -3.20 -12.46
C GLY A 32 -9.35 -1.78 -12.01
N PRO A 33 -9.31 -0.84 -12.96
CA PRO A 33 -8.88 0.53 -12.70
C PRO A 33 -9.78 1.27 -11.70
N GLU A 34 -11.09 1.09 -11.76
CA GLU A 34 -12.04 1.75 -10.85
C GLU A 34 -11.82 1.32 -9.39
N ALA A 35 -11.57 0.02 -9.17
CA ALA A 35 -11.32 -0.50 -7.83
C ALA A 35 -9.96 -0.02 -7.28
N GLN A 36 -8.95 0.14 -8.14
CA GLN A 36 -7.65 0.69 -7.78
C GLN A 36 -7.78 2.18 -7.44
N GLU A 37 -8.42 2.97 -8.30
CA GLU A 37 -8.61 4.42 -8.11
C GLU A 37 -9.41 4.71 -6.82
N ARG A 38 -10.47 3.94 -6.55
CA ARG A 38 -11.26 4.08 -5.32
C ARG A 38 -10.42 3.85 -4.06
N ARG A 39 -9.47 2.91 -4.08
CA ARG A 39 -8.52 2.70 -2.96
C ARG A 39 -7.57 3.88 -2.80
N PHE A 40 -7.02 4.39 -3.90
CA PHE A 40 -6.16 5.57 -3.88
C PHE A 40 -6.89 6.81 -3.35
N GLU A 41 -8.17 6.99 -3.69
CA GLU A 41 -9.00 8.07 -3.13
C GLU A 41 -9.11 7.98 -1.61
N GLN A 42 -9.26 6.77 -1.05
CA GLN A 42 -9.33 6.63 0.40
C GLN A 42 -7.97 6.87 1.07
N LEU A 43 -6.91 6.30 0.52
CA LEU A 43 -5.54 6.48 1.03
C LEU A 43 -5.14 7.96 1.02
N ALA A 44 -5.40 8.66 -0.07
CA ALA A 44 -5.03 10.05 -0.27
C ALA A 44 -5.72 11.03 0.72
N LYS A 45 -6.79 10.62 1.40
CA LYS A 45 -7.44 11.42 2.45
C LYS A 45 -6.56 11.71 3.67
N VAL A 46 -5.42 11.03 3.81
CA VAL A 46 -4.44 11.35 4.86
C VAL A 46 -3.66 12.63 4.55
N ILE A 47 -3.53 12.98 3.27
CA ILE A 47 -2.71 14.08 2.76
C ILE A 47 -3.44 15.41 2.93
N ASP A 48 -2.75 16.40 3.50
CA ASP A 48 -3.09 17.82 3.34
C ASP A 48 -2.28 18.38 2.15
N ALA A 49 -2.96 18.59 1.03
CA ALA A 49 -2.37 19.11 -0.20
C ALA A 49 -2.43 20.65 -0.32
N SER A 50 -2.66 21.37 0.78
CA SER A 50 -2.67 22.84 0.80
C SER A 50 -1.29 23.45 0.53
N GLN A 51 -0.22 22.67 0.72
CA GLN A 51 1.17 22.99 0.41
C GLN A 51 1.83 21.84 -0.35
N PRO A 52 2.93 22.09 -1.07
CA PRO A 52 3.75 21.00 -1.62
C PRO A 52 4.18 20.01 -0.54
N PHE A 53 4.20 18.73 -0.84
CA PHE A 53 4.52 17.67 0.10
C PHE A 53 5.41 16.58 -0.52
N THR A 54 6.01 15.77 0.32
CA THR A 54 6.72 14.56 -0.07
C THR A 54 5.88 13.33 0.28
N VAL A 55 5.87 12.33 -0.61
CA VAL A 55 5.09 11.10 -0.41
C VAL A 55 5.87 9.86 -0.78
N ILE A 56 5.82 8.85 0.11
CA ILE A 56 6.28 7.49 -0.18
C ILE A 56 5.07 6.64 -0.59
N ASP A 57 5.20 5.93 -1.70
CA ASP A 57 4.31 4.85 -2.10
C ASP A 57 4.99 3.52 -1.75
N TYR A 58 4.53 2.88 -0.70
CA TYR A 58 5.12 1.67 -0.16
C TYR A 58 4.46 0.43 -0.79
N GLY A 59 5.19 -0.28 -1.63
CA GLY A 59 4.64 -1.27 -2.56
C GLY A 59 4.10 -0.59 -3.82
N SER A 60 4.93 0.25 -4.46
CA SER A 60 4.51 1.16 -5.53
C SER A 60 4.09 0.48 -6.83
N GLY A 61 4.49 -0.79 -7.01
CA GLY A 61 4.33 -1.44 -8.30
C GLY A 61 4.99 -0.61 -9.41
N TYR A 62 4.25 -0.44 -10.50
CA TYR A 62 4.68 0.37 -11.65
C TYR A 62 4.40 1.88 -11.50
N GLY A 63 3.93 2.36 -10.35
CA GLY A 63 3.73 3.79 -10.09
C GLY A 63 2.31 4.32 -10.36
N ALA A 64 1.29 3.49 -10.37
CA ALA A 64 -0.09 3.94 -10.63
C ALA A 64 -0.60 5.01 -9.65
N LEU A 65 -0.10 5.03 -8.41
CA LEU A 65 -0.43 6.07 -7.44
C LEU A 65 0.17 7.43 -7.85
N PHE A 66 1.35 7.45 -8.46
CA PHE A 66 1.93 8.68 -9.01
C PHE A 66 0.97 9.30 -10.03
N ASP A 67 0.48 8.51 -11.00
CA ASP A 67 -0.46 8.97 -12.02
C ASP A 67 -1.76 9.52 -11.42
N PHE A 68 -2.26 8.85 -10.37
CA PHE A 68 -3.44 9.30 -9.64
C PHE A 68 -3.21 10.67 -8.97
N LEU A 69 -2.08 10.87 -8.29
CA LEU A 69 -1.76 12.14 -7.63
C LEU A 69 -1.51 13.27 -8.66
N GLN A 70 -0.88 12.96 -9.78
CA GLN A 70 -0.71 13.91 -10.91
C GLN A 70 -2.06 14.38 -11.47
N LYS A 71 -3.02 13.48 -11.64
CA LYS A 71 -4.39 13.84 -12.07
C LYS A 71 -5.11 14.77 -11.09
N LYS A 72 -4.79 14.70 -9.78
CA LYS A 72 -5.33 15.65 -8.78
C LYS A 72 -4.75 17.06 -8.92
N GLY A 73 -3.69 17.25 -9.68
CA GLY A 73 -3.00 18.53 -9.86
C GLY A 73 -2.24 18.99 -8.61
N TRP A 74 -1.86 18.07 -7.74
CA TRP A 74 -1.12 18.39 -6.52
C TRP A 74 0.38 18.58 -6.81
N SER A 75 1.04 19.38 -5.99
CA SER A 75 2.50 19.57 -6.04
C SER A 75 3.17 18.66 -5.03
N PHE A 76 3.96 17.72 -5.50
CA PHE A 76 4.59 16.72 -4.62
C PHE A 76 5.90 16.18 -5.19
N GLU A 77 6.73 15.61 -4.32
CA GLU A 77 7.87 14.76 -4.60
C GLU A 77 7.51 13.31 -4.24
N TYR A 78 7.71 12.38 -5.16
CA TYR A 78 7.25 11.00 -5.02
C TYR A 78 8.42 10.02 -4.94
N TYR A 79 8.31 9.08 -3.97
CA TYR A 79 9.24 8.00 -3.77
C TYR A 79 8.50 6.66 -3.78
N GLY A 80 8.59 5.94 -4.89
CA GLY A 80 8.05 4.58 -5.02
C GLY A 80 9.05 3.56 -4.49
N ILE A 81 8.64 2.78 -3.50
CA ILE A 81 9.41 1.65 -2.97
C ILE A 81 8.70 0.36 -3.33
N ASP A 82 9.37 -0.56 -4.00
CA ASP A 82 8.84 -1.90 -4.25
C ASP A 82 9.94 -2.95 -4.12
N LEU A 83 9.64 -4.08 -3.50
CA LEU A 83 10.59 -5.19 -3.34
C LEU A 83 10.90 -5.91 -4.67
N ILE A 84 10.10 -5.68 -5.69
CA ILE A 84 10.18 -6.35 -6.99
C ILE A 84 10.89 -5.44 -7.97
N GLU A 85 12.15 -5.77 -8.29
CA GLU A 85 12.98 -4.96 -9.19
C GLU A 85 12.32 -4.69 -10.55
N LYS A 86 11.61 -5.68 -11.11
CA LYS A 86 10.86 -5.49 -12.37
C LYS A 86 9.78 -4.42 -12.28
N MET A 87 9.12 -4.27 -11.11
CA MET A 87 8.15 -3.20 -10.87
C MET A 87 8.83 -1.83 -10.81
N VAL A 88 9.95 -1.75 -10.11
CA VAL A 88 10.77 -0.51 -10.03
C VAL A 88 11.26 -0.08 -11.42
N ILE A 89 11.74 -1.02 -12.24
CA ILE A 89 12.15 -0.75 -13.62
C ILE A 89 10.96 -0.23 -14.43
N ALA A 90 9.81 -0.91 -14.38
CA ALA A 90 8.60 -0.48 -15.09
C ALA A 90 8.13 0.92 -14.63
N GLY A 91 8.21 1.20 -13.33
CA GLY A 91 7.90 2.53 -12.77
C GLY A 91 8.84 3.62 -13.30
N ARG A 92 10.15 3.38 -13.31
CA ARG A 92 11.16 4.31 -13.86
C ARG A 92 10.95 4.58 -15.33
N GLU A 93 10.68 3.55 -16.12
CA GLU A 93 10.44 3.69 -17.57
C GLU A 93 9.16 4.47 -17.87
N ALA A 94 8.07 4.17 -17.16
CA ALA A 94 6.79 4.83 -17.34
C ALA A 94 6.83 6.33 -16.96
N HIS A 95 7.69 6.71 -16.01
CA HIS A 95 7.74 8.06 -15.44
C HIS A 95 9.06 8.79 -15.71
N ILE A 96 9.82 8.39 -16.74
CA ILE A 96 11.15 8.94 -17.05
C ILE A 96 11.13 10.46 -17.32
N GLU A 97 10.00 11.00 -17.75
CA GLU A 97 9.86 12.43 -18.02
C GLU A 97 9.50 13.26 -16.76
N PHE A 98 9.26 12.61 -15.63
CA PHE A 98 8.87 13.27 -14.39
C PHE A 98 10.04 13.33 -13.41
N PRO A 99 10.72 14.48 -13.25
CA PRO A 99 11.90 14.61 -12.38
C PRO A 99 11.58 14.44 -10.88
N ASN A 100 10.30 14.54 -10.51
CA ASN A 100 9.80 14.36 -9.16
C ASN A 100 9.31 12.93 -8.87
N ALA A 101 9.60 11.95 -9.74
CA ALA A 101 9.23 10.54 -9.59
C ALA A 101 10.49 9.68 -9.41
N HIS A 102 10.69 9.16 -8.20
CA HIS A 102 11.82 8.32 -7.84
C HIS A 102 11.36 6.92 -7.50
N PHE A 103 12.04 5.89 -8.00
CA PHE A 103 11.69 4.49 -7.72
C PHE A 103 12.93 3.71 -7.26
N THR A 104 12.79 2.91 -6.20
CA THR A 104 13.89 2.10 -5.64
C THR A 104 13.38 0.81 -5.01
N THR A 105 14.27 -0.19 -4.91
CA THR A 105 14.00 -1.39 -4.09
C THR A 105 14.53 -1.24 -2.67
N ASP A 106 15.30 -0.19 -2.37
CA ASP A 106 15.95 0.02 -1.08
C ASP A 106 15.31 1.18 -0.31
N GLU A 107 14.57 0.86 0.76
CA GLU A 107 13.94 1.87 1.62
C GLU A 107 14.95 2.81 2.32
N THR A 108 16.22 2.43 2.41
CA THR A 108 17.26 3.26 3.03
C THR A 108 17.73 4.42 2.15
N GLU A 109 17.45 4.36 0.86
CA GLU A 109 17.72 5.44 -0.11
C GLU A 109 16.67 6.54 -0.10
N VAL A 110 15.55 6.32 0.59
CA VAL A 110 14.41 7.25 0.58
C VAL A 110 14.43 8.11 1.84
N PRO A 111 14.30 9.45 1.72
CA PRO A 111 14.21 10.33 2.87
C PRO A 111 12.92 10.10 3.65
N VAL A 112 12.90 10.50 4.92
CA VAL A 112 11.64 10.58 5.68
C VAL A 112 10.72 11.59 4.98
N ALA A 113 9.56 11.10 4.50
CA ALA A 113 8.60 11.92 3.76
C ALA A 113 7.55 12.57 4.69
N ASP A 114 6.75 13.46 4.14
CA ASP A 114 5.57 13.98 4.84
C ASP A 114 4.54 12.89 5.05
N TYR A 115 4.22 12.15 3.97
CA TYR A 115 3.20 11.11 3.97
C TYR A 115 3.73 9.78 3.43
N LEU A 116 3.09 8.68 3.85
CA LEU A 116 3.33 7.36 3.29
C LEU A 116 2.00 6.67 3.00
N LEU A 117 1.83 6.16 1.78
CA LEU A 117 0.66 5.41 1.35
C LEU A 117 1.06 3.97 1.02
N ALA A 118 0.20 3.00 1.41
CA ALA A 118 0.41 1.59 1.11
C ALA A 118 -0.88 0.96 0.61
N GLY A 119 -0.94 0.73 -0.71
CA GLY A 119 -2.11 0.23 -1.40
C GLY A 119 -2.13 -1.28 -1.54
N ALA A 120 -2.97 -1.99 -0.78
CA ALA A 120 -3.25 -3.43 -0.91
C ALA A 120 -2.04 -4.38 -0.72
N ILE A 121 -0.92 -3.91 -0.19
CA ILE A 121 0.33 -4.69 -0.03
C ILE A 121 0.19 -5.86 0.97
N PHE A 122 -0.84 -5.84 1.81
CA PHE A 122 -1.05 -6.83 2.86
C PHE A 122 -2.04 -7.93 2.49
N ASN A 123 -2.64 -7.86 1.30
CA ASN A 123 -3.77 -8.73 0.93
C ASN A 123 -3.38 -10.18 0.67
N ILE A 124 -2.16 -10.46 0.21
CA ILE A 124 -1.73 -11.80 -0.20
C ILE A 124 -0.76 -12.35 0.83
N LYS A 125 -1.21 -13.34 1.61
CA LYS A 125 -0.40 -14.02 2.63
C LYS A 125 0.14 -15.38 2.16
N LEU A 126 -0.36 -15.86 1.02
CA LEU A 126 -0.08 -17.22 0.52
C LEU A 126 -0.35 -18.28 1.60
N GLU A 127 0.66 -19.07 1.94
CA GLU A 127 0.58 -20.18 2.90
C GLU A 127 0.94 -19.76 4.34
N ALA A 128 1.26 -18.46 4.58
CA ALA A 128 1.54 -17.98 5.94
C ALA A 128 0.31 -18.14 6.85
N SER A 129 0.53 -18.43 8.13
CA SER A 129 -0.57 -18.44 9.11
C SER A 129 -1.18 -17.04 9.26
N TYR A 130 -2.40 -16.96 9.75
CA TYR A 130 -3.06 -15.67 10.01
C TYR A 130 -2.25 -14.86 11.04
N GLU A 131 -1.80 -15.52 12.09
CA GLU A 131 -1.07 -14.91 13.20
C GLU A 131 0.30 -14.39 12.76
N ASP A 132 1.06 -15.19 12.01
CA ASP A 132 2.37 -14.77 11.50
C ASP A 132 2.25 -13.58 10.55
N TRP A 133 1.24 -13.62 9.65
CA TRP A 133 1.01 -12.53 8.72
C TRP A 133 0.53 -11.26 9.43
N GLN A 134 -0.36 -11.38 10.42
CA GLN A 134 -0.78 -10.24 11.25
C GLN A 134 0.41 -9.60 11.99
N ALA A 135 1.32 -10.42 12.53
CA ALA A 135 2.53 -9.92 13.17
C ALA A 135 3.47 -9.22 12.18
N PHE A 136 3.63 -9.78 10.97
CA PHE A 136 4.37 -9.14 9.87
C PHE A 136 3.77 -7.79 9.49
N VAL A 137 2.44 -7.70 9.32
CA VAL A 137 1.75 -6.43 9.06
C VAL A 137 2.03 -5.42 10.17
N ALA A 138 1.89 -5.82 11.43
CA ALA A 138 2.14 -4.94 12.57
C ALA A 138 3.60 -4.42 12.62
N ALA A 139 4.58 -5.26 12.27
CA ALA A 139 5.98 -4.87 12.17
C ALA A 139 6.21 -3.89 10.99
N THR A 140 5.57 -4.14 9.85
CA THR A 140 5.65 -3.25 8.68
C THR A 140 5.03 -1.88 8.97
N LEU A 141 3.89 -1.82 9.67
CA LEU A 141 3.28 -0.55 10.08
C LEU A 141 4.19 0.29 10.98
N LYS A 142 5.02 -0.34 11.83
CA LYS A 142 6.04 0.38 12.62
C LYS A 142 7.11 1.01 11.74
N ARG A 143 7.56 0.30 10.70
CA ARG A 143 8.52 0.86 9.71
C ARG A 143 7.90 2.01 8.94
N MET A 144 6.68 1.84 8.41
CA MET A 144 5.94 2.89 7.72
C MET A 144 5.80 4.15 8.59
N ASN A 145 5.49 3.96 9.89
CA ASN A 145 5.42 5.07 10.83
C ASN A 145 6.76 5.80 10.99
N ALA A 146 7.90 5.12 10.91
CA ALA A 146 9.21 5.75 11.01
C ALA A 146 9.61 6.51 9.75
N LEU A 147 9.09 6.13 8.57
CA LEU A 147 9.40 6.71 7.27
C LEU A 147 8.60 7.96 6.92
N CYS A 148 7.65 8.40 7.76
CA CYS A 148 6.86 9.59 7.49
C CYS A 148 6.72 10.50 8.72
N SER A 149 6.60 11.81 8.49
CA SER A 149 6.53 12.83 9.54
C SER A 149 5.10 13.26 9.88
N LYS A 150 4.20 13.41 8.89
CA LYS A 150 2.84 13.94 9.07
C LYS A 150 1.76 12.86 9.13
N GLY A 151 1.95 11.74 8.44
CA GLY A 151 0.98 10.65 8.50
C GLY A 151 1.19 9.54 7.49
N PHE A 152 0.47 8.46 7.68
CA PHE A 152 0.44 7.35 6.72
C PHE A 152 -0.95 6.76 6.59
N ALA A 153 -1.19 6.09 5.47
CA ALA A 153 -2.42 5.36 5.20
C ALA A 153 -2.14 4.00 4.58
N PHE A 154 -2.98 3.03 4.90
CA PHE A 154 -2.95 1.71 4.30
C PHE A 154 -4.36 1.15 4.18
N ASN A 155 -4.56 0.25 3.23
CA ASN A 155 -5.78 -0.53 3.12
C ASN A 155 -5.48 -2.02 3.07
N MET A 156 -6.48 -2.82 3.39
CA MET A 156 -6.44 -4.27 3.25
C MET A 156 -7.85 -4.85 3.19
N LEU A 157 -7.97 -6.10 2.73
CA LEU A 157 -9.23 -6.84 2.73
C LEU A 157 -9.77 -7.00 4.16
N THR A 158 -11.10 -6.90 4.30
CA THR A 158 -11.76 -6.96 5.59
C THR A 158 -12.25 -8.37 5.93
N LYS A 159 -12.17 -8.76 7.22
CA LYS A 159 -12.80 -9.97 7.75
C LYS A 159 -14.34 -9.99 7.62
N TYR A 160 -14.95 -8.86 7.29
CA TYR A 160 -16.38 -8.73 7.02
C TYR A 160 -16.75 -9.01 5.55
N SER A 161 -15.81 -9.58 4.76
CA SER A 161 -16.10 -10.11 3.43
C SER A 161 -17.03 -11.33 3.51
N ASP A 162 -17.72 -11.62 2.40
CA ASP A 162 -18.62 -12.78 2.31
C ASP A 162 -17.87 -14.08 2.62
N ALA A 163 -18.48 -14.95 3.42
CA ALA A 163 -17.87 -16.19 3.88
C ALA A 163 -17.44 -17.10 2.73
N ASP A 164 -18.28 -17.23 1.70
CA ASP A 164 -18.00 -18.04 0.50
C ASP A 164 -16.79 -17.50 -0.29
N ARG A 165 -16.66 -16.15 -0.36
CA ARG A 165 -15.50 -15.49 -0.97
C ARG A 165 -14.22 -15.78 -0.20
N MET A 166 -14.27 -15.67 1.12
CA MET A 166 -13.11 -15.96 1.97
C MET A 166 -12.68 -17.43 1.86
N ALA A 167 -13.65 -18.36 1.82
CA ALA A 167 -13.38 -19.79 1.67
C ALA A 167 -12.73 -20.16 0.32
N GLN A 168 -13.05 -19.44 -0.76
CA GLN A 168 -12.48 -19.63 -2.09
C GLN A 168 -11.04 -19.08 -2.22
N ARG A 169 -10.63 -18.16 -1.37
CA ARG A 169 -9.32 -17.48 -1.43
C ARG A 169 -8.62 -17.53 -0.06
N PRO A 170 -8.26 -18.71 0.43
CA PRO A 170 -7.55 -18.88 1.71
C PRO A 170 -6.10 -18.34 1.70
N ASP A 171 -5.57 -18.06 0.51
CA ASP A 171 -4.29 -17.42 0.24
C ASP A 171 -4.31 -15.91 0.56
N LEU A 172 -5.50 -15.32 0.76
CA LEU A 172 -5.64 -13.90 1.10
C LEU A 172 -5.70 -13.67 2.61
N PHE A 173 -5.25 -12.50 3.01
CA PHE A 173 -5.37 -12.01 4.39
C PHE A 173 -6.57 -11.09 4.52
N TYR A 174 -7.52 -11.51 5.33
CA TYR A 174 -8.72 -10.72 5.65
C TYR A 174 -8.55 -10.14 7.06
N GLY A 175 -8.02 -8.91 7.12
CA GLY A 175 -7.66 -8.27 8.37
C GLY A 175 -8.87 -7.87 9.23
N ASP A 176 -8.66 -7.82 10.55
CA ASP A 176 -9.63 -7.25 11.49
C ASP A 176 -9.46 -5.72 11.54
N PRO A 177 -10.40 -4.92 11.01
CA PRO A 177 -10.27 -3.47 11.00
C PRO A 177 -10.19 -2.87 12.41
N LEU A 178 -10.86 -3.47 13.39
CA LEU A 178 -10.85 -2.97 14.77
C LEU A 178 -9.50 -3.25 15.46
N PHE A 179 -8.90 -4.42 15.18
CA PHE A 179 -7.56 -4.73 15.67
C PHE A 179 -6.52 -3.72 15.16
N PHE A 180 -6.50 -3.47 13.85
CA PHE A 180 -5.52 -2.55 13.26
C PHE A 180 -5.80 -1.09 13.61
N PHE A 181 -7.07 -0.71 13.77
CA PHE A 181 -7.44 0.61 14.28
C PHE A 181 -6.91 0.82 15.70
N ASP A 182 -7.17 -0.11 16.63
CA ASP A 182 -6.69 -0.04 18.02
C ASP A 182 -5.15 -0.04 18.09
N LEU A 183 -4.49 -0.90 17.28
CA LEU A 183 -3.04 -0.94 17.17
C LEU A 183 -2.47 0.43 16.77
N CYS A 184 -3.04 1.07 15.75
CA CYS A 184 -2.60 2.39 15.30
C CYS A 184 -2.85 3.49 16.33
N LYS A 185 -4.02 3.46 16.99
CA LYS A 185 -4.39 4.42 18.06
C LYS A 185 -3.43 4.36 19.24
N ARG A 186 -3.01 3.15 19.63
CA ARG A 186 -2.15 2.94 20.81
C ARG A 186 -0.68 3.22 20.54
N ASN A 187 -0.21 2.95 19.31
CA ASN A 187 1.22 2.93 19.04
C ASN A 187 1.71 4.10 18.20
N PHE A 188 0.85 4.75 17.38
CA PHE A 188 1.31 5.73 16.40
C PHE A 188 0.72 7.12 16.60
N SER A 189 -0.60 7.24 16.74
CA SER A 189 -1.25 8.54 16.93
C SER A 189 -2.64 8.40 17.56
N ARG A 190 -3.06 9.43 18.30
CA ARG A 190 -4.46 9.55 18.73
C ARG A 190 -5.42 9.95 17.58
N ASN A 191 -4.89 10.44 16.46
CA ASN A 191 -5.67 10.93 15.32
C ASN A 191 -5.71 9.87 14.20
N VAL A 192 -6.50 8.82 14.43
CA VAL A 192 -6.68 7.71 13.50
C VAL A 192 -8.13 7.66 13.04
N ALA A 193 -8.33 7.49 11.72
CA ALA A 193 -9.63 7.23 11.12
C ALA A 193 -9.66 5.83 10.49
N LEU A 194 -10.80 5.14 10.63
CA LEU A 194 -11.13 3.89 9.94
C LEU A 194 -12.23 4.19 8.92
N LEU A 195 -11.95 3.97 7.65
CA LEU A 195 -12.89 4.10 6.54
C LEU A 195 -13.27 2.71 6.03
N HIS A 196 -14.57 2.39 6.01
CA HIS A 196 -15.07 1.09 5.60
C HIS A 196 -16.43 1.20 4.89
N ASP A 197 -16.68 2.32 4.20
CA ASP A 197 -17.96 2.71 3.62
C ASP A 197 -17.87 3.08 2.13
N TYR A 198 -16.86 2.54 1.41
CA TYR A 198 -16.61 2.91 0.02
C TYR A 198 -16.87 1.79 -1.01
N GLY A 199 -17.69 0.79 -0.65
CA GLY A 199 -18.25 -0.22 -1.57
C GLY A 199 -17.24 -1.22 -2.12
N LEU A 200 -16.13 -1.47 -1.40
CA LEU A 200 -15.18 -2.54 -1.65
C LEU A 200 -15.09 -3.46 -0.43
N TYR A 201 -14.56 -4.67 -0.61
CA TYR A 201 -14.25 -5.60 0.49
C TYR A 201 -12.94 -5.22 1.20
N ASP A 202 -12.69 -3.93 1.33
CA ASP A 202 -11.50 -3.37 1.95
C ASP A 202 -11.88 -2.36 3.02
N PHE A 203 -11.00 -2.18 3.97
CA PHE A 203 -11.00 -1.00 4.85
C PHE A 203 -9.71 -0.22 4.67
N THR A 204 -9.75 1.06 4.99
CA THR A 204 -8.59 1.96 4.98
C THR A 204 -8.39 2.56 6.36
N ILE A 205 -7.15 2.58 6.84
CA ILE A 205 -6.79 3.29 8.07
C ILE A 205 -5.90 4.48 7.70
N LEU A 206 -6.29 5.64 8.24
CA LEU A 206 -5.54 6.88 8.13
C LEU A 206 -4.95 7.21 9.50
N VAL A 207 -3.64 7.37 9.57
CA VAL A 207 -2.91 7.78 10.78
C VAL A 207 -2.33 9.17 10.54
N ARG A 208 -2.81 10.19 11.25
CA ARG A 208 -2.31 11.57 11.17
C ARG A 208 -1.49 11.89 12.40
N LYS A 209 -0.30 12.47 12.21
CA LYS A 209 0.66 12.75 13.29
C LYS A 209 0.71 14.23 13.67
N ASP A 210 0.28 15.09 12.79
CA ASP A 210 0.41 16.55 12.84
C ASP A 210 -0.88 17.29 13.19
N LEU A 211 -1.88 16.60 13.76
CA LEU A 211 -3.13 17.18 14.23
C LEU A 211 -3.16 17.36 15.74
#